data_16ed7721723850382a26f37be5b11af8
#
_entry.id   16ed7721723850382a26f37be5b11af8
#
_cell.length_a   1.000
_cell.length_b   1.000
_cell.length_c   1.000
_cell.angle_alpha   90.00
_cell.angle_beta   90.00
_cell.angle_gamma   90.00
#
_symmetry.space_group_name_H-M   'P 1'
#
loop_
_entity.id
_entity.type
_entity.pdbx_description
1 polymer ?
#
loop_
_entity_poly.entity_id
_entity_poly.type
_entity_poly.pdbx_seq_one_letter_code
_entity_poly.pdbx_strand_id
1 'polypeptide(L)'
;LNWWKNDAYDTGPTYASVFSKIVMGTDPDEAVRQTHKEFDQKTAGCGPAHRCAPLAGFMNIPSTRLISIARQEALITHQHPDAGNGSALVVMICRLLLEGLSFQETLKNISNQPELKTILSRVKKAQLSPDGYILNVLCSAFHFIEEKTPMDKVFNFAGSPNSRHSWIH
;
A
#
# COMPACT_ATOMS: atom_id res chain seq x y z
N LEU A 1 -7.46 -11.02 15.22
CA LEU A 1 -7.50 -12.41 14.69
C LEU A 1 -8.91 -13.01 14.57
N ASN A 2 -9.95 -12.46 15.23
CA ASN A 2 -11.31 -13.01 15.12
C ASN A 2 -11.81 -13.01 13.66
N TRP A 3 -11.62 -11.91 12.94
CA TRP A 3 -11.95 -11.85 11.51
C TRP A 3 -11.25 -12.94 10.70
N TRP A 4 -9.95 -13.16 10.92
CA TRP A 4 -9.18 -14.21 10.24
C TRP A 4 -9.70 -15.61 10.52
N LYS A 5 -10.10 -15.90 11.77
CA LYS A 5 -10.62 -17.21 12.21
C LYS A 5 -12.03 -17.53 11.69
N ASN A 6 -12.74 -16.53 11.20
CA ASN A 6 -14.12 -16.64 10.69
C ASN A 6 -14.15 -16.43 9.16
N ASP A 7 -13.36 -17.22 8.42
CA ASP A 7 -13.33 -17.25 6.96
C ASP A 7 -13.07 -15.86 6.35
N ALA A 8 -11.95 -15.26 6.74
CA ALA A 8 -11.52 -13.98 6.22
C ALA A 8 -11.55 -13.94 4.70
N TYR A 9 -12.31 -12.99 4.18
CA TYR A 9 -12.56 -12.81 2.76
C TYR A 9 -11.46 -11.94 2.12
N ASP A 10 -11.02 -12.31 0.92
CA ASP A 10 -10.12 -11.54 0.05
C ASP A 10 -8.81 -11.09 0.73
N THR A 11 -8.10 -12.03 1.31
CA THR A 11 -6.77 -11.78 1.86
C THR A 11 -5.69 -12.04 0.83
N GLY A 12 -4.80 -11.09 0.61
CA GLY A 12 -3.61 -11.30 -0.19
C GLY A 12 -2.66 -12.35 0.43
N PRO A 13 -1.78 -12.99 -0.36
CA PRO A 13 -0.95 -14.10 0.10
C PRO A 13 -0.04 -13.75 1.27
N THR A 14 0.50 -12.52 1.33
CA THR A 14 1.33 -12.05 2.45
C THR A 14 0.56 -12.03 3.76
N TYR A 15 -0.67 -11.49 3.76
CA TYR A 15 -1.56 -11.52 4.94
C TYR A 15 -1.88 -12.95 5.36
N ALA A 16 -2.29 -13.79 4.40
CA ALA A 16 -2.65 -15.16 4.68
C ALA A 16 -1.51 -15.92 5.37
N SER A 17 -0.29 -15.79 4.86
CA SER A 17 0.90 -16.43 5.45
C SER A 17 1.19 -15.90 6.85
N VAL A 18 1.22 -14.58 7.05
CA VAL A 18 1.50 -13.97 8.36
C VAL A 18 0.45 -14.39 9.40
N PHE A 19 -0.84 -14.25 9.09
CA PHE A 19 -1.90 -14.55 10.05
C PHE A 19 -2.03 -16.03 10.36
N SER A 20 -1.78 -16.91 9.39
CA SER A 20 -1.73 -18.35 9.63
C SER A 20 -0.65 -18.71 10.66
N LYS A 21 0.56 -18.16 10.52
CA LYS A 21 1.66 -18.38 11.47
C LYS A 21 1.32 -17.85 12.87
N ILE A 22 0.71 -16.66 12.97
CA ILE A 22 0.29 -16.09 14.27
C ILE A 22 -0.77 -16.98 14.93
N VAL A 23 -1.73 -17.52 14.18
CA VAL A 23 -2.75 -18.43 14.70
C VAL A 23 -2.12 -19.74 15.20
N MET A 24 -1.05 -20.20 14.55
CA MET A 24 -0.27 -21.37 14.98
C MET A 24 0.66 -21.09 16.19
N GLY A 25 0.65 -19.86 16.72
CA GLY A 25 1.41 -19.49 17.92
C GLY A 25 2.77 -18.83 17.64
N THR A 26 3.09 -18.53 16.39
CA THR A 26 4.32 -17.79 16.06
C THR A 26 4.18 -16.35 16.55
N ASP A 27 5.26 -15.79 17.12
CA ASP A 27 5.33 -14.37 17.45
C ASP A 27 5.05 -13.50 16.21
N PRO A 28 4.27 -12.41 16.32
CA PRO A 28 3.88 -11.59 15.17
C PRO A 28 5.06 -11.08 14.35
N ASP A 29 6.11 -10.57 14.98
CA ASP A 29 7.28 -10.05 14.28
C ASP A 29 8.05 -11.17 13.58
N GLU A 30 8.13 -12.33 14.20
CA GLU A 30 8.75 -13.52 13.60
C GLU A 30 7.91 -14.05 12.43
N ALA A 31 6.58 -14.06 12.53
CA ALA A 31 5.69 -14.46 11.45
C ALA A 31 5.90 -13.61 10.19
N VAL A 32 6.08 -12.29 10.37
CA VAL A 32 6.36 -11.36 9.26
C VAL A 32 7.73 -11.64 8.64
N ARG A 33 8.77 -11.84 9.46
CA ARG A 33 10.13 -12.18 8.98
C ARG A 33 10.17 -13.50 8.21
N GLN A 34 9.53 -14.53 8.73
CA GLN A 34 9.45 -15.83 8.07
C GLN A 34 8.73 -15.74 6.74
N THR A 35 7.57 -15.05 6.70
CA THR A 35 6.82 -14.84 5.47
C THR A 35 7.63 -14.08 4.43
N HIS A 36 8.35 -13.03 4.83
CA HIS A 36 9.21 -12.27 3.94
C HIS A 36 10.31 -13.14 3.32
N LYS A 37 10.94 -14.00 4.14
CA LYS A 37 11.97 -14.95 3.68
C LYS A 37 11.39 -16.01 2.75
N GLU A 38 10.24 -16.61 3.09
CA GLU A 38 9.57 -17.63 2.28
C GLU A 38 9.13 -17.12 0.91
N PHE A 39 8.82 -15.83 0.82
CA PHE A 39 8.44 -15.17 -0.44
C PHE A 39 9.63 -14.54 -1.16
N ASP A 40 10.84 -15.01 -0.92
CA ASP A 40 12.07 -14.48 -1.54
C ASP A 40 12.17 -12.95 -1.44
N GLN A 41 11.79 -12.41 -0.28
CA GLN A 41 11.72 -10.97 0.00
C GLN A 41 10.70 -10.19 -0.88
N LYS A 42 9.81 -10.88 -1.60
CA LYS A 42 8.79 -10.26 -2.47
C LYS A 42 7.49 -9.97 -1.70
N THR A 43 7.56 -9.20 -0.63
CA THR A 43 6.39 -8.78 0.17
C THR A 43 6.03 -7.31 -0.02
N ALA A 44 6.14 -6.81 -1.25
CA ALA A 44 5.78 -5.44 -1.61
C ALA A 44 4.33 -5.32 -2.13
N GLY A 45 3.41 -6.08 -1.53
CA GLY A 45 1.99 -6.01 -1.86
C GLY A 45 1.34 -4.69 -1.43
N CYS A 46 0.22 -4.34 -2.07
CA CYS A 46 -0.51 -3.09 -1.83
C CYS A 46 -1.37 -3.09 -0.55
N GLY A 47 -1.48 -4.21 0.17
CA GLY A 47 -2.31 -4.34 1.37
C GLY A 47 -2.15 -3.22 2.41
N PRO A 48 -0.91 -2.83 2.80
CA PRO A 48 -0.70 -1.71 3.70
C PRO A 48 -1.23 -0.37 3.15
N ALA A 49 -1.09 -0.10 1.86
CA ALA A 49 -1.60 1.13 1.24
C ALA A 49 -3.14 1.21 1.29
N HIS A 50 -3.84 0.07 1.23
CA HIS A 50 -5.30 0.04 1.32
C HIS A 50 -5.83 0.39 2.72
N ARG A 51 -5.10 0.04 3.78
CA ARG A 51 -5.56 0.20 5.17
C ARG A 51 -5.02 1.45 5.88
N CYS A 52 -3.95 2.08 5.36
CA CYS A 52 -3.27 3.17 6.04
C CYS A 52 -3.95 4.54 5.89
N ALA A 53 -4.84 4.73 4.91
CA ALA A 53 -5.46 6.02 4.59
C ALA A 53 -6.12 6.72 5.82
N PRO A 54 -6.80 6.02 6.76
CA PRO A 54 -7.36 6.65 7.96
C PRO A 54 -6.34 7.39 8.83
N LEU A 55 -5.04 7.02 8.77
CA LEU A 55 -3.98 7.72 9.49
C LEU A 55 -3.89 9.21 9.09
N ALA A 56 -4.25 9.54 7.86
CA ALA A 56 -4.26 10.92 7.38
C ALA A 56 -5.19 11.83 8.17
N GLY A 57 -6.26 11.29 8.77
CA GLY A 57 -7.24 12.04 9.56
C GLY A 57 -6.74 12.50 10.93
N PHE A 58 -5.60 12.02 11.43
CA PHE A 58 -5.02 12.46 12.71
C PHE A 58 -4.32 13.82 12.55
N MET A 59 -5.10 14.89 12.37
CA MET A 59 -4.62 16.24 12.02
C MET A 59 -3.65 16.86 13.03
N ASN A 60 -3.64 16.40 14.26
CA ASN A 60 -2.71 16.84 15.33
C ASN A 60 -1.33 16.16 15.27
N ILE A 61 -1.12 15.18 14.40
CA ILE A 61 0.16 14.50 14.21
C ILE A 61 0.96 15.23 13.12
N PRO A 62 2.21 15.67 13.38
CA PRO A 62 3.06 16.27 12.36
C PRO A 62 3.33 15.32 11.18
N SER A 63 3.39 15.84 9.96
CA SER A 63 3.56 15.07 8.73
C SER A 63 4.80 14.15 8.75
N THR A 64 5.93 14.61 9.29
CA THR A 64 7.15 13.81 9.42
C THR A 64 6.94 12.56 10.30
N ARG A 65 6.20 12.73 11.41
CA ARG A 65 5.86 11.60 12.29
C ARG A 65 4.83 10.68 11.65
N LEU A 66 3.89 11.23 10.90
CA LEU A 66 2.87 10.47 10.19
C LEU A 66 3.49 9.53 9.13
N ILE A 67 4.51 10.00 8.40
CA ILE A 67 5.31 9.17 7.46
C ILE A 67 5.93 7.98 8.20
N SER A 68 6.54 8.21 9.36
CA SER A 68 7.13 7.15 10.17
C SER A 68 6.10 6.15 10.66
N ILE A 69 4.95 6.62 11.14
CA ILE A 69 3.84 5.77 11.61
C ILE A 69 3.31 4.89 10.46
N ALA A 70 3.11 5.45 9.27
CA ALA A 70 2.64 4.69 8.12
C ALA A 70 3.64 3.57 7.70
N ARG A 71 4.94 3.84 7.80
CA ARG A 71 5.97 2.82 7.56
C ARG A 71 5.93 1.72 8.60
N GLN A 72 5.80 2.07 9.88
CA GLN A 72 5.70 1.10 10.98
C GLN A 72 4.42 0.27 10.89
N GLU A 73 3.30 0.89 10.52
CA GLU A 73 2.04 0.20 10.30
C GLU A 73 2.14 -0.87 9.21
N ALA A 74 2.83 -0.58 8.12
CA ALA A 74 3.05 -1.56 7.06
C ALA A 74 3.84 -2.79 7.54
N LEU A 75 4.80 -2.61 8.46
CA LEU A 75 5.61 -3.69 9.02
C LEU A 75 4.81 -4.71 9.83
N ILE A 76 3.58 -4.41 10.21
CA ILE A 76 2.69 -5.38 10.88
C ILE A 76 2.48 -6.64 10.00
N THR A 77 2.62 -6.51 8.68
CA THR A 77 2.41 -7.63 7.75
C THR A 77 3.41 -7.68 6.59
N HIS A 78 4.00 -6.57 6.18
CA HIS A 78 4.82 -6.47 4.97
C HIS A 78 6.18 -5.88 5.30
N GLN A 79 7.24 -6.67 5.18
CA GLN A 79 8.59 -6.24 5.53
C GLN A 79 9.32 -5.51 4.38
N HIS A 80 8.87 -5.64 3.13
CA HIS A 80 9.51 -4.99 2.00
C HIS A 80 9.42 -3.45 2.11
N PRO A 81 10.54 -2.71 1.91
CA PRO A 81 10.55 -1.26 2.07
C PRO A 81 9.54 -0.50 1.20
N ASP A 82 9.23 -1.01 0.02
CA ASP A 82 8.25 -0.40 -0.89
C ASP A 82 6.84 -0.39 -0.30
N ALA A 83 6.46 -1.43 0.46
CA ALA A 83 5.16 -1.47 1.12
C ALA A 83 5.01 -0.31 2.12
N GLY A 84 6.02 -0.09 2.97
CA GLY A 84 6.03 1.01 3.93
C GLY A 84 6.12 2.39 3.28
N ASN A 85 6.99 2.55 2.28
CA ASN A 85 7.15 3.82 1.58
C ASN A 85 5.92 4.18 0.73
N GLY A 86 5.29 3.19 0.07
CA GLY A 86 4.04 3.39 -0.65
C GLY A 86 2.89 3.76 0.27
N SER A 87 2.79 3.12 1.45
CA SER A 87 1.81 3.50 2.48
C SER A 87 2.01 4.93 2.97
N ALA A 88 3.25 5.32 3.25
CA ALA A 88 3.58 6.69 3.65
C ALA A 88 3.20 7.70 2.56
N LEU A 89 3.43 7.37 1.29
CA LEU A 89 3.02 8.20 0.16
C LEU A 89 1.48 8.36 0.12
N VAL A 90 0.71 7.28 0.26
CA VAL A 90 -0.76 7.33 0.32
C VAL A 90 -1.25 8.20 1.47
N VAL A 91 -0.73 7.99 2.68
CA VAL A 91 -1.13 8.77 3.86
C VAL A 91 -0.86 10.26 3.66
N MET A 92 0.28 10.62 3.09
CA MET A 92 0.61 12.03 2.83
C MET A 92 -0.23 12.63 1.71
N ILE A 93 -0.55 11.87 0.66
CA ILE A 93 -1.50 12.33 -0.37
C ILE A 93 -2.86 12.62 0.27
N CYS A 94 -3.40 11.66 1.02
CA CYS A 94 -4.69 11.83 1.71
C CYS A 94 -4.67 13.02 2.67
N ARG A 95 -3.57 13.23 3.43
CA ARG A 95 -3.42 14.36 4.33
C ARG A 95 -3.51 15.70 3.60
N LEU A 96 -2.74 15.88 2.55
CA LEU A 96 -2.69 17.13 1.80
C LEU A 96 -4.02 17.41 1.07
N LEU A 97 -4.70 16.37 0.59
CA LEU A 97 -6.04 16.51 0.03
C LEU A 97 -7.07 16.93 1.11
N LEU A 98 -7.00 16.39 2.33
CA LEU A 98 -7.83 16.82 3.47
C LEU A 98 -7.54 18.26 3.90
N GLU A 99 -6.33 18.74 3.70
CA GLU A 99 -5.92 20.13 3.91
C GLU A 99 -6.39 21.08 2.78
N GLY A 100 -7.05 20.54 1.75
CA GLY A 100 -7.67 21.30 0.66
C GLY A 100 -6.81 21.50 -0.59
N LEU A 101 -5.64 20.87 -0.68
CA LEU A 101 -4.82 20.93 -1.88
C LEU A 101 -5.47 20.10 -3.01
N SER A 102 -5.32 20.54 -4.25
CA SER A 102 -5.61 19.71 -5.42
C SER A 102 -4.62 18.54 -5.54
N PHE A 103 -4.96 17.51 -6.31
CA PHE A 103 -4.06 16.38 -6.53
C PHE A 103 -2.71 16.80 -7.12
N GLN A 104 -2.70 17.73 -8.07
CA GLN A 104 -1.47 18.24 -8.70
C GLN A 104 -0.59 19.01 -7.70
N GLU A 105 -1.19 19.89 -6.87
CA GLU A 105 -0.48 20.61 -5.81
C GLU A 105 0.09 19.64 -4.78
N THR A 106 -0.67 18.60 -4.44
CA THR A 106 -0.25 17.52 -3.55
C THR A 106 1.00 16.83 -4.08
N LEU A 107 1.01 16.39 -5.34
CA LEU A 107 2.18 15.74 -5.95
C LEU A 107 3.39 16.67 -6.02
N LYS A 108 3.17 17.97 -6.31
CA LYS A 108 4.23 18.99 -6.29
C LYS A 108 4.81 19.16 -4.89
N ASN A 109 3.97 19.24 -3.86
CA ASN A 109 4.41 19.33 -2.46
C ASN A 109 5.26 18.12 -2.07
N ILE A 110 4.77 16.89 -2.34
CA ILE A 110 5.46 15.64 -2.03
C ILE A 110 6.81 15.53 -2.78
N SER A 111 6.90 16.03 -4.01
CA SER A 111 8.15 16.01 -4.79
C SER A 111 9.28 16.81 -4.15
N ASN A 112 8.97 17.74 -3.26
CA ASN A 112 9.92 18.54 -2.49
C ASN A 112 10.27 17.94 -1.13
N GLN A 113 9.63 16.81 -0.73
CA GLN A 113 9.89 16.12 0.54
C GLN A 113 10.94 15.02 0.32
N PRO A 114 12.14 15.12 0.93
CA PRO A 114 13.22 14.13 0.72
C PRO A 114 12.77 12.69 1.00
N GLU A 115 11.96 12.50 2.05
CA GLU A 115 11.49 11.18 2.52
C GLU A 115 10.57 10.47 1.51
N LEU A 116 9.86 11.22 0.66
CA LEU A 116 8.86 10.70 -0.27
C LEU A 116 9.20 10.88 -1.74
N LYS A 117 10.15 11.77 -2.05
CA LYS A 117 10.56 12.09 -3.43
C LYS A 117 10.96 10.83 -4.21
N THR A 118 11.75 9.96 -3.58
CA THR A 118 12.26 8.74 -4.24
C THR A 118 11.13 7.77 -4.58
N ILE A 119 10.24 7.50 -3.63
CA ILE A 119 9.11 6.59 -3.87
C ILE A 119 8.14 7.16 -4.91
N LEU A 120 7.84 8.46 -4.85
CA LEU A 120 7.01 9.13 -5.85
C LEU A 120 7.60 9.01 -7.27
N SER A 121 8.92 9.21 -7.40
CA SER A 121 9.61 9.04 -8.70
C SER A 121 9.52 7.61 -9.23
N ARG A 122 9.61 6.61 -8.34
CA ARG A 122 9.47 5.19 -8.72
C ARG A 122 8.05 4.85 -9.12
N VAL A 123 7.04 5.35 -8.41
CA VAL A 123 5.62 5.18 -8.77
C VAL A 123 5.34 5.74 -10.17
N LYS A 124 5.84 6.95 -10.49
CA LYS A 124 5.68 7.56 -11.82
C LYS A 124 6.34 6.78 -12.98
N LYS A 125 7.29 5.90 -12.67
CA LYS A 125 7.98 5.04 -13.64
C LYS A 125 7.49 3.59 -13.64
N ALA A 126 6.56 3.25 -12.74
CA ALA A 126 6.01 1.92 -12.60
C ALA A 126 5.06 1.58 -13.77
N GLN A 127 4.64 0.34 -13.84
CA GLN A 127 3.76 -0.13 -14.91
C GLN A 127 2.29 0.14 -14.58
N LEU A 128 1.52 0.52 -15.59
CA LEU A 128 0.07 0.50 -15.55
C LEU A 128 -0.36 -0.97 -15.65
N SER A 129 -0.56 -1.61 -14.51
CA SER A 129 -0.84 -3.04 -14.41
C SER A 129 -1.86 -3.31 -13.32
N PRO A 130 -2.81 -4.24 -13.53
CA PRO A 130 -3.80 -4.64 -12.53
C PRO A 130 -3.24 -5.68 -11.55
N ASP A 131 -1.95 -5.69 -11.28
CA ASP A 131 -1.32 -6.57 -10.30
C ASP A 131 -1.33 -6.00 -8.87
N GLY A 132 -0.87 -6.79 -7.90
CA GLY A 132 -0.84 -6.41 -6.49
C GLY A 132 0.44 -5.72 -6.02
N TYR A 133 1.42 -5.47 -6.90
CA TYR A 133 2.64 -4.78 -6.54
C TYR A 133 2.36 -3.30 -6.26
N ILE A 134 2.72 -2.82 -5.08
CA ILE A 134 2.30 -1.51 -4.59
C ILE A 134 2.62 -0.35 -5.55
N LEU A 135 3.78 -0.37 -6.22
CA LEU A 135 4.14 0.71 -7.14
C LEU A 135 3.25 0.72 -8.39
N ASN A 136 2.89 -0.45 -8.92
CA ASN A 136 1.99 -0.56 -10.07
C ASN A 136 0.57 -0.15 -9.70
N VAL A 137 0.09 -0.54 -8.50
CA VAL A 137 -1.21 -0.11 -7.98
C VAL A 137 -1.27 1.41 -7.85
N LEU A 138 -0.24 2.04 -7.27
CA LEU A 138 -0.18 3.50 -7.13
C LEU A 138 -0.03 4.21 -8.48
N CYS A 139 0.76 3.66 -9.41
CA CYS A 139 0.86 4.16 -10.79
C CYS A 139 -0.51 4.15 -11.46
N SER A 140 -1.24 3.04 -11.36
CA SER A 140 -2.58 2.90 -11.93
C SER A 140 -3.58 3.89 -11.30
N ALA A 141 -3.53 4.05 -9.98
CA ALA A 141 -4.38 5.03 -9.28
C ALA A 141 -4.10 6.46 -9.75
N PHE A 142 -2.83 6.85 -9.87
CA PHE A 142 -2.45 8.19 -10.35
C PHE A 142 -2.92 8.42 -11.79
N HIS A 143 -2.71 7.45 -12.67
CA HIS A 143 -3.18 7.52 -14.05
C HIS A 143 -4.70 7.76 -14.12
N PHE A 144 -5.49 6.98 -13.40
CA PHE A 144 -6.95 7.11 -13.44
C PHE A 144 -7.46 8.41 -12.81
N ILE A 145 -6.78 8.94 -11.79
CA ILE A 145 -7.10 10.24 -11.19
C ILE A 145 -6.78 11.37 -12.18
N GLU A 146 -5.61 11.34 -12.83
CA GLU A 146 -5.17 12.36 -13.78
C GLU A 146 -6.05 12.38 -15.03
N GLU A 147 -6.43 11.21 -15.56
CA GLU A 147 -7.31 11.05 -16.71
C GLU A 147 -8.80 11.27 -16.37
N LYS A 148 -9.14 11.49 -15.10
CA LYS A 148 -10.54 11.59 -14.62
C LYS A 148 -11.40 10.42 -15.09
N THR A 149 -10.82 9.21 -15.08
CA THR A 149 -11.46 8.02 -15.61
C THR A 149 -12.71 7.65 -14.82
N PRO A 150 -13.85 7.36 -15.46
CA PRO A 150 -15.05 6.89 -14.79
C PRO A 150 -14.80 5.61 -13.99
N MET A 151 -15.44 5.46 -12.83
CA MET A 151 -15.20 4.37 -11.90
C MET A 151 -15.49 2.98 -12.49
N ASP A 152 -16.49 2.85 -13.37
CA ASP A 152 -16.80 1.60 -14.08
C ASP A 152 -15.62 1.11 -14.91
N LYS A 153 -14.89 2.01 -15.58
CA LYS A 153 -13.69 1.66 -16.33
C LYS A 153 -12.53 1.28 -15.43
N VAL A 154 -12.39 1.94 -14.26
CA VAL A 154 -11.39 1.55 -13.25
C VAL A 154 -11.66 0.15 -12.73
N PHE A 155 -12.91 -0.19 -12.41
CA PHE A 155 -13.29 -1.54 -11.97
C PHE A 155 -13.05 -2.59 -13.05
N ASN A 156 -13.34 -2.29 -14.31
CA ASN A 156 -13.07 -3.21 -15.42
C ASN A 156 -11.57 -3.48 -15.60
N PHE A 157 -10.71 -2.47 -15.40
CA PHE A 157 -9.27 -2.65 -15.41
C PHE A 157 -8.81 -3.52 -14.24
N ALA A 158 -9.25 -3.22 -13.02
CA ALA A 158 -8.87 -3.96 -11.82
C ALA A 158 -9.39 -5.41 -11.83
N GLY A 159 -10.58 -5.66 -12.42
CA GLY A 159 -11.19 -6.98 -12.55
C GLY A 159 -10.76 -7.79 -13.77
N SER A 160 -9.79 -7.31 -14.55
CA SER A 160 -9.33 -8.03 -15.77
C SER A 160 -8.72 -9.40 -15.42
N PRO A 161 -8.77 -10.39 -16.32
CA PRO A 161 -8.23 -11.74 -16.08
C PRO A 161 -6.76 -11.73 -15.64
N ASN A 162 -5.98 -10.76 -16.09
CA ASN A 162 -4.58 -10.60 -15.70
C ASN A 162 -4.40 -10.17 -14.24
N SER A 163 -5.43 -9.61 -13.59
CA SER A 163 -5.36 -9.22 -12.17
C SER A 163 -5.34 -10.43 -11.23
N ARG A 164 -5.95 -11.55 -11.65
CA ARG A 164 -6.10 -12.74 -10.79
C ARG A 164 -4.87 -13.64 -10.73
N HIS A 165 -3.96 -13.57 -11.69
CA HIS A 165 -2.78 -14.43 -11.78
C HIS A 165 -1.49 -13.78 -11.27
N SER A 166 -1.47 -12.49 -10.99
CA SER A 166 -0.28 -11.76 -10.58
C SER A 166 -0.02 -11.73 -9.06
N TRP A 167 -0.86 -12.40 -8.28
CA TRP A 167 -0.68 -12.48 -6.81
C TRP A 167 0.36 -13.53 -6.38
N ILE A 168 0.95 -14.29 -7.34
CA ILE A 168 1.84 -15.43 -7.10
C ILE A 168 3.22 -15.17 -7.79
N HIS A 169 3.79 -14.01 -7.57
CA HIS A 169 5.20 -13.80 -7.96
C HIS A 169 5.96 -13.03 -6.90
#